data_27fed55cbb66e3c8c6f9f692cf8292e5
#
_entry.id   27fed55cbb66e3c8c6f9f692cf8292e5
#
_cell.length_a   1.000
_cell.length_b   1.000
_cell.length_c   1.000
_cell.angle_alpha   90.00
_cell.angle_beta   90.00
_cell.angle_gamma   90.00
#
_symmetry.space_group_name_H-M   'P 1'
#
loop_
_entity.id
_entity.type
_entity.pdbx_description
1 polymer ?
#
loop_
_entity_poly.entity_id
_entity_poly.type
_entity_poly.pdbx_seq_one_letter_code
_entity_poly.pdbx_strand_id
1 'polypeptide(L)'
;MDVKIVNKSRHQLPSYATVGSAGMDLKANTSEPITLKPMERYLFPTGIYIQLPEGYEAQIRPRSGLAAKYGITVTNTPGTVDADYTGEIGVSLINLSNETFVIQPGERIAQMVIAKYEKITWNEVVTLDETERGSGGFGSTGMK
;
A
#
# COMPACT_ATOMS: atom_id res chain seq x y z
N MET A 1 3.27 17.27 10.89
CA MET A 1 2.33 17.67 9.82
C MET A 1 0.95 17.11 10.17
N ASP A 2 -0.07 17.92 10.09
CA ASP A 2 -1.43 17.50 10.38
C ASP A 2 -2.12 17.01 9.11
N VAL A 3 -2.81 15.88 9.22
CA VAL A 3 -3.60 15.30 8.14
C VAL A 3 -5.04 15.15 8.64
N LYS A 4 -5.99 15.68 7.89
CA LYS A 4 -7.41 15.51 8.20
C LYS A 4 -7.81 14.05 7.97
N ILE A 5 -8.54 13.49 8.91
CA ILE A 5 -9.02 12.11 8.83
C ILE A 5 -10.46 12.01 9.30
N VAL A 6 -11.25 11.22 8.60
CA VAL A 6 -12.58 10.79 9.03
C VAL A 6 -12.53 9.29 9.26
N ASN A 7 -12.94 8.86 10.44
CA ASN A 7 -13.02 7.46 10.81
C ASN A 7 -14.49 7.03 10.89
N LYS A 8 -14.94 6.28 9.91
CA LYS A 8 -16.27 5.64 9.90
C LYS A 8 -16.19 4.16 10.21
N SER A 9 -15.01 3.68 10.64
CA SER A 9 -14.83 2.28 11.02
C SER A 9 -15.29 2.02 12.45
N ARG A 10 -15.33 0.73 12.81
CA ARG A 10 -15.57 0.27 14.17
C ARG A 10 -14.30 0.22 15.02
N HIS A 11 -13.18 0.70 14.47
CA HIS A 11 -11.86 0.57 15.06
C HIS A 11 -11.28 1.93 15.40
N GLN A 12 -10.25 1.91 16.23
CA GLN A 12 -9.47 3.12 16.55
C GLN A 12 -8.73 3.62 15.32
N LEU A 13 -8.35 4.90 15.35
CA LEU A 13 -7.53 5.49 14.31
C LEU A 13 -6.23 4.70 14.12
N PRO A 14 -5.73 4.62 12.87
CA PRO A 14 -4.39 4.10 12.63
C PRO A 14 -3.36 4.86 13.46
N SER A 15 -2.36 4.15 13.94
CA SER A 15 -1.29 4.76 14.74
C SER A 15 0.05 4.08 14.45
N TYR A 16 1.13 4.81 14.69
CA TYR A 16 2.47 4.26 14.61
C TYR A 16 2.72 3.36 15.81
N ALA A 17 3.22 2.15 15.57
CA ALA A 17 3.52 1.20 16.63
C ALA A 17 4.69 1.64 17.51
N THR A 18 5.69 2.28 16.91
CA THR A 18 6.88 2.81 17.59
C THR A 18 7.25 4.19 17.03
N VAL A 19 8.09 4.92 17.73
CA VAL A 19 8.58 6.24 17.28
C VAL A 19 9.30 6.14 15.93
N GLY A 20 9.97 5.03 15.66
CA GLY A 20 10.70 4.81 14.42
C GLY A 20 9.87 4.17 13.30
N SER A 21 8.58 3.91 13.51
CA SER A 21 7.73 3.30 12.48
C SER A 21 7.47 4.28 11.33
N ALA A 22 7.66 3.83 10.09
CA ALA A 22 7.31 4.61 8.90
C ALA A 22 5.85 4.42 8.50
N GLY A 23 5.26 3.27 8.82
CA GLY A 23 3.89 2.91 8.45
C GLY A 23 2.96 2.75 9.65
N MET A 24 1.69 2.96 9.38
CA MET A 24 0.59 2.66 10.30
C MET A 24 -0.22 1.51 9.76
N ASP A 25 -0.61 0.56 10.61
CA ASP A 25 -1.46 -0.55 10.18
C ASP A 25 -2.88 -0.10 9.87
N LEU A 26 -3.43 -0.64 8.80
CA LEU A 26 -4.82 -0.50 8.40
C LEU A 26 -5.55 -1.81 8.72
N LYS A 27 -6.78 -1.69 9.21
CA LYS A 27 -7.60 -2.83 9.63
C LYS A 27 -8.74 -3.08 8.66
N ALA A 28 -9.11 -4.36 8.51
CA ALA A 28 -10.28 -4.75 7.75
C ALA A 28 -11.56 -4.29 8.50
N ASN A 29 -12.31 -3.39 7.88
CA ASN A 29 -13.58 -2.92 8.43
C ASN A 29 -14.75 -3.71 7.82
N THR A 30 -14.77 -5.00 8.09
CA THR A 30 -15.83 -5.92 7.66
C THR A 30 -16.66 -6.36 8.86
N SER A 31 -17.92 -6.75 8.61
CA SER A 31 -18.78 -7.31 9.64
C SER A 31 -18.62 -8.83 9.76
N GLU A 32 -18.15 -9.47 8.71
CA GLU A 32 -18.00 -10.92 8.59
C GLU A 32 -16.57 -11.27 8.21
N PRO A 33 -16.09 -12.49 8.54
CA PRO A 33 -14.84 -13.01 8.02
C PRO A 33 -14.88 -13.11 6.49
N ILE A 34 -13.78 -12.78 5.85
CA ILE A 34 -13.62 -12.88 4.40
C ILE A 34 -12.62 -13.98 4.10
N THR A 35 -13.04 -14.96 3.31
CA THR A 35 -12.21 -16.09 2.89
C THR A 35 -11.57 -15.78 1.54
N LEU A 36 -10.27 -15.91 1.46
CA LEU A 36 -9.50 -15.81 0.22
C LEU A 36 -8.92 -17.19 -0.12
N LYS A 37 -9.47 -17.81 -1.14
CA LYS A 37 -8.87 -19.01 -1.75
C LYS A 37 -7.63 -18.62 -2.55
N PRO A 38 -6.78 -19.59 -2.93
CA PRO A 38 -5.62 -19.30 -3.77
C PRO A 38 -6.01 -18.49 -5.02
N MET A 39 -5.26 -17.40 -5.27
CA MET A 39 -5.43 -16.46 -6.38
C MET A 39 -6.71 -15.59 -6.31
N GLU A 40 -7.51 -15.72 -5.28
CA GLU A 40 -8.63 -14.80 -5.07
C GLU A 40 -8.16 -13.45 -4.50
N ARG A 41 -8.84 -12.39 -4.92
CA ARG A 41 -8.64 -11.03 -4.38
C ARG A 41 -9.95 -10.46 -3.86
N TYR A 42 -9.82 -9.54 -2.92
CA TYR A 42 -10.96 -8.85 -2.34
C TYR A 42 -10.55 -7.42 -1.98
N LEU A 43 -11.41 -6.46 -2.27
CA LEU A 43 -11.22 -5.07 -1.87
C LEU A 43 -11.81 -4.85 -0.48
N PHE A 44 -10.92 -4.75 0.52
CA PHE A 44 -11.32 -4.56 1.91
C PHE A 44 -11.59 -3.11 2.20
N PRO A 45 -12.77 -2.78 2.76
CA PRO A 45 -13.01 -1.45 3.30
C PRO A 45 -12.19 -1.23 4.57
N THR A 46 -11.73 -0.01 4.80
CA THR A 46 -11.07 0.40 6.04
C THR A 46 -11.91 1.34 6.88
N GLY A 47 -12.91 1.97 6.30
CA GLY A 47 -13.70 3.02 6.93
C GLY A 47 -12.92 4.31 7.17
N ILE A 48 -11.73 4.44 6.59
CA ILE A 48 -10.81 5.57 6.78
C ILE A 48 -10.80 6.44 5.53
N TYR A 49 -10.92 7.75 5.75
CA TYR A 49 -10.90 8.79 4.72
C TYR A 49 -9.88 9.82 5.17
N ILE A 50 -8.97 10.21 4.30
CA ILE A 50 -7.93 11.19 4.62
C ILE A 50 -7.90 12.31 3.58
N GLN A 51 -7.33 13.44 3.96
CA GLN A 51 -7.03 14.51 3.03
C GLN A 51 -5.60 14.99 3.26
N LEU A 52 -4.74 14.67 2.33
CA LEU A 52 -3.32 15.02 2.39
C LEU A 52 -3.08 16.41 1.82
N PRO A 53 -2.08 17.14 2.34
CA PRO A 53 -1.60 18.33 1.67
C PRO A 53 -1.04 18.01 0.29
N GLU A 54 -1.13 18.95 -0.63
CA GLU A 54 -0.46 18.85 -1.93
C GLU A 54 1.04 18.58 -1.75
N GLY A 55 1.61 17.73 -2.58
CA GLY A 55 3.00 17.30 -2.47
C GLY A 55 3.22 16.05 -1.63
N TYR A 56 2.16 15.46 -1.09
CA TYR A 56 2.22 14.23 -0.31
C TYR A 56 1.25 13.18 -0.85
N GLU A 57 1.64 11.93 -0.74
CA GLU A 57 0.82 10.77 -1.06
C GLU A 57 0.77 9.82 0.14
N ALA A 58 -0.22 8.95 0.18
CA ALA A 58 -0.18 7.78 1.03
C ALA A 58 0.08 6.55 0.17
N GLN A 59 1.01 5.70 0.61
CA GLN A 59 1.29 4.42 -0.03
C GLN A 59 0.71 3.31 0.82
N ILE A 60 -0.06 2.45 0.18
CA ILE A 60 -0.64 1.27 0.82
C ILE A 60 0.23 0.09 0.46
N ARG A 61 0.90 -0.46 1.48
CA ARG A 61 1.90 -1.51 1.34
C ARG A 61 1.47 -2.77 2.07
N PRO A 62 1.93 -3.96 1.65
CA PRO A 62 1.67 -5.18 2.38
C PRO A 62 2.30 -5.17 3.76
N ARG A 63 1.78 -5.98 4.66
CA ARG A 63 2.44 -6.32 5.91
C ARG A 63 3.40 -7.48 5.65
N SER A 64 4.63 -7.35 6.11
CA SER A 64 5.69 -8.33 5.87
C SER A 64 5.34 -9.73 6.39
N GLY A 65 4.70 -9.81 7.54
CA GLY A 65 4.31 -11.10 8.13
C GLY A 65 3.24 -11.83 7.32
N LEU A 66 2.23 -11.11 6.85
CA LEU A 66 1.19 -11.69 5.98
C LEU A 66 1.77 -12.13 4.64
N ALA A 67 2.65 -11.34 4.08
CA ALA A 67 3.29 -11.68 2.80
C ALA A 67 4.20 -12.90 2.94
N ALA A 68 5.11 -12.89 3.91
CA ALA A 68 6.12 -13.94 4.04
C ALA A 68 5.55 -15.28 4.52
N LYS A 69 4.60 -15.25 5.47
CA LYS A 69 4.07 -16.46 6.09
C LYS A 69 2.88 -17.04 5.32
N TYR A 70 2.02 -16.20 4.77
CA TYR A 70 0.73 -16.62 4.23
C TYR A 70 0.54 -16.27 2.76
N GLY A 71 1.50 -15.59 2.15
CA GLY A 71 1.39 -15.20 0.74
C GLY A 71 0.29 -14.17 0.46
N ILE A 72 -0.14 -13.44 1.50
CA ILE A 72 -1.16 -12.38 1.36
C ILE A 72 -0.46 -11.05 1.09
N THR A 73 -0.80 -10.42 -0.01
CA THR A 73 -0.19 -9.15 -0.41
C THR A 73 -1.24 -8.20 -0.97
N VAL A 74 -0.85 -6.97 -1.19
CA VAL A 74 -1.69 -5.94 -1.83
C VAL A 74 -1.57 -6.12 -3.34
N THR A 75 -2.71 -6.26 -4.03
CA THR A 75 -2.76 -6.57 -5.48
C THR A 75 -2.03 -5.53 -6.31
N ASN A 76 -2.19 -4.25 -5.96
CA ASN A 76 -1.58 -3.09 -6.65
C ASN A 76 -0.40 -2.50 -5.88
N THR A 77 0.40 -3.34 -5.26
CA THR A 77 1.46 -2.87 -4.35
C THR A 77 2.59 -2.12 -5.08
N PRO A 78 3.00 -0.93 -4.59
CA PRO A 78 2.31 -0.15 -3.57
C PRO A 78 1.06 0.55 -4.12
N GLY A 79 -0.02 0.53 -3.36
CA GLY A 79 -1.20 1.32 -3.69
C GLY A 79 -0.91 2.80 -3.52
N THR A 80 -1.47 3.64 -4.38
CA THR A 80 -1.30 5.08 -4.34
C THR A 80 -2.59 5.77 -3.91
N VAL A 81 -2.52 6.59 -2.87
CA VAL A 81 -3.61 7.48 -2.46
C VAL A 81 -3.15 8.91 -2.72
N ASP A 82 -3.76 9.55 -3.69
CA ASP A 82 -3.43 10.91 -4.11
C ASP A 82 -3.88 11.94 -3.07
N ALA A 83 -3.25 13.11 -3.06
CA ALA A 83 -3.58 14.18 -2.13
C ALA A 83 -5.03 14.66 -2.27
N ASP A 84 -5.56 14.67 -3.48
CA ASP A 84 -6.93 15.11 -3.79
C ASP A 84 -7.97 13.98 -3.72
N TYR A 85 -7.56 12.75 -3.41
CA TYR A 85 -8.50 11.66 -3.19
C TYR A 85 -9.04 11.71 -1.77
N THR A 86 -10.33 11.94 -1.63
CA THR A 86 -11.04 12.04 -0.34
C THR A 86 -12.05 10.92 -0.12
N GLY A 87 -12.03 9.91 -0.97
CA GLY A 87 -12.85 8.71 -0.81
C GLY A 87 -12.30 7.76 0.26
N GLU A 88 -13.02 6.68 0.48
CA GLU A 88 -12.59 5.65 1.40
C GLU A 88 -11.31 4.97 0.92
N ILE A 89 -10.37 4.77 1.83
CA ILE A 89 -9.19 3.97 1.56
C ILE A 89 -9.62 2.50 1.53
N GLY A 90 -9.48 1.88 0.36
CA GLY A 90 -9.69 0.44 0.17
C GLY A 90 -8.35 -0.28 0.09
N VAL A 91 -8.30 -1.50 0.58
CA VAL A 91 -7.12 -2.36 0.48
C VAL A 91 -7.46 -3.59 -0.33
N SER A 92 -6.90 -3.69 -1.53
CA SER A 92 -7.10 -4.86 -2.40
C SER A 92 -6.06 -5.91 -2.05
N LEU A 93 -6.50 -6.99 -1.39
CA LEU A 93 -5.62 -8.13 -1.08
C LEU A 93 -5.80 -9.26 -2.06
N ILE A 94 -4.71 -9.98 -2.30
CA ILE A 94 -4.69 -11.22 -3.08
C ILE A 94 -3.96 -12.31 -2.30
N ASN A 95 -4.44 -13.54 -2.43
CA ASN A 95 -3.80 -14.72 -1.85
C ASN A 95 -2.94 -15.40 -2.92
N LEU A 96 -1.62 -15.26 -2.80
CA LEU A 96 -0.64 -15.88 -3.71
C LEU A 96 -0.12 -17.21 -3.18
N SER A 97 -0.69 -17.74 -2.09
CA SER A 97 -0.35 -19.06 -1.58
C SER A 97 -1.21 -20.14 -2.24
N ASN A 98 -0.95 -21.38 -1.88
CA ASN A 98 -1.77 -22.53 -2.29
C ASN A 98 -2.75 -22.98 -1.19
N GLU A 99 -2.92 -22.21 -0.14
CA GLU A 99 -3.81 -22.49 0.98
C GLU A 99 -4.84 -21.39 1.12
N THR A 100 -6.05 -21.74 1.55
CA THR A 100 -7.10 -20.78 1.87
C THR A 100 -6.72 -19.98 3.10
N PHE A 101 -6.95 -18.67 3.06
CA PHE A 101 -6.71 -17.75 4.17
C PHE A 101 -7.99 -17.00 4.53
N VAL A 102 -8.29 -16.90 5.83
CA VAL A 102 -9.46 -16.18 6.33
C VAL A 102 -9.01 -14.92 7.04
N ILE A 103 -9.58 -13.78 6.66
CA ILE A 103 -9.33 -12.49 7.31
C ILE A 103 -10.54 -12.15 8.17
N GLN A 104 -10.29 -11.99 9.46
CA GLN A 104 -11.32 -11.63 10.44
C GLN A 104 -11.57 -10.12 10.46
N PRO A 105 -12.78 -9.66 10.83
CA PRO A 105 -13.02 -8.25 11.08
C PRO A 105 -12.00 -7.68 12.07
N GLY A 106 -11.44 -6.50 11.75
CA GLY A 106 -10.49 -5.82 12.63
C GLY A 106 -9.04 -6.29 12.52
N GLU A 107 -8.75 -7.31 11.73
CA GLU A 107 -7.37 -7.73 11.50
C GLU A 107 -6.59 -6.67 10.72
N ARG A 108 -5.30 -6.55 11.04
CA ARG A 108 -4.37 -5.66 10.35
C ARG A 108 -3.96 -6.29 9.03
N ILE A 109 -4.34 -5.65 7.93
CA ILE A 109 -4.24 -6.23 6.58
C ILE A 109 -3.22 -5.55 5.67
N ALA A 110 -2.83 -4.33 6.00
CA ALA A 110 -1.88 -3.54 5.23
C ALA A 110 -1.26 -2.48 6.12
N GLN A 111 -0.31 -1.73 5.59
CA GLN A 111 0.22 -0.55 6.26
C GLN A 111 0.20 0.64 5.31
N MET A 112 0.04 1.82 5.88
CA MET A 112 -0.01 3.09 5.16
C MET A 112 1.21 3.93 5.52
N VAL A 113 1.94 4.38 4.51
CA VAL A 113 3.12 5.24 4.66
C VAL A 113 2.86 6.55 3.96
N ILE A 114 3.05 7.67 4.66
CA ILE A 114 2.94 9.01 4.08
C ILE A 114 4.29 9.40 3.51
N ALA A 115 4.33 9.80 2.24
CA ALA A 115 5.55 10.17 1.55
C ALA A 115 5.39 11.44 0.75
N LYS A 116 6.48 12.20 0.63
CA LYS A 116 6.57 13.29 -0.33
C LYS A 116 6.71 12.74 -1.74
N TYR A 117 6.18 13.49 -2.70
CA TYR A 117 6.43 13.18 -4.12
C TYR A 117 6.91 14.44 -4.86
N GLU A 118 7.63 14.20 -5.94
CA GLU A 118 8.04 15.26 -6.86
C GLU A 118 7.13 15.25 -8.09
N LYS A 119 6.73 16.45 -8.51
CA LYS A 119 6.11 16.66 -9.83
C LYS A 119 7.16 17.11 -10.81
N ILE A 120 7.13 16.54 -11.99
CA ILE A 120 8.07 16.88 -13.07
C ILE A 120 7.32 17.51 -14.24
N THR A 121 8.05 18.21 -15.06
CA THR A 121 7.67 18.56 -16.43
C THR A 121 8.61 17.83 -17.38
N TRP A 122 8.06 17.34 -18.48
CA TRP A 122 8.87 16.65 -19.46
C TRP A 122 9.64 17.67 -20.32
N ASN A 123 10.92 17.40 -20.55
CA ASN A 123 11.72 18.03 -21.57
C ASN A 123 12.04 16.95 -22.62
N GLU A 124 11.18 16.88 -23.63
CA GLU A 124 11.34 15.87 -24.68
C GLU A 124 12.58 16.16 -25.50
N VAL A 125 13.48 15.20 -25.56
CA VAL A 125 14.74 15.28 -26.29
C VAL A 125 14.86 14.08 -27.23
N VAL A 126 15.76 14.16 -28.19
CA VAL A 126 15.99 13.08 -29.17
C VAL A 126 16.91 12.01 -28.59
N THR A 127 17.88 12.39 -27.76
CA THR A 127 18.84 11.48 -27.14
C THR A 127 19.05 11.85 -25.69
N LEU A 128 19.41 10.87 -24.87
CA LEU A 128 19.85 11.08 -23.49
C LEU A 128 21.37 11.10 -23.43
N ASP A 129 21.91 11.73 -22.37
CA ASP A 129 23.33 11.74 -22.12
C ASP A 129 23.87 10.33 -21.92
N GLU A 130 25.10 10.08 -22.35
CA GLU A 130 25.78 8.82 -22.10
C GLU A 130 26.18 8.69 -20.65
N THR A 131 26.04 7.46 -20.11
CA THR A 131 26.50 7.10 -18.78
C THR A 131 27.31 5.82 -18.86
N GLU A 132 28.17 5.57 -17.86
CA GLU A 132 28.96 4.35 -17.78
C GLU A 132 28.08 3.10 -17.81
N ARG A 133 26.92 3.11 -17.12
CA ARG A 133 25.97 2.00 -17.12
C ARG A 133 25.24 1.86 -18.46
N GLY A 134 24.90 2.98 -19.10
CA GLY A 134 24.12 3.00 -20.35
C GLY A 134 22.77 2.32 -20.20
N SER A 135 22.45 1.42 -21.12
CA SER A 135 21.19 0.68 -21.16
C SER A 135 21.18 -0.61 -20.33
N GLY A 136 22.23 -0.86 -19.55
CA GLY A 136 22.34 -2.09 -18.75
C GLY A 136 21.24 -2.18 -17.68
N GLY A 137 20.50 -3.25 -17.70
CA GLY A 137 19.43 -3.52 -16.76
C GLY A 137 18.98 -4.99 -16.86
N PHE A 138 17.91 -5.35 -16.15
CA PHE A 138 17.32 -6.68 -16.18
C PHE A 138 18.35 -7.80 -15.95
N GLY A 139 19.19 -7.64 -14.92
CA GLY A 139 20.19 -8.62 -14.57
C GLY A 139 21.47 -8.55 -15.42
N SER A 140 21.76 -7.43 -16.06
CA SER A 140 22.98 -7.22 -16.86
C SER A 140 24.27 -7.43 -16.05
N THR A 141 24.22 -7.32 -14.72
CA THR A 141 25.34 -7.59 -13.81
C THR A 141 25.45 -9.06 -13.41
N GLY A 142 24.52 -9.91 -13.86
CA GLY A 142 24.48 -11.34 -13.52
C GLY A 142 23.84 -11.61 -12.16
N MET A 143 23.79 -12.90 -11.78
CA MET A 143 23.18 -13.35 -10.53
C MET A 143 24.17 -13.43 -9.36
N LYS A 144 25.46 -13.26 -9.62
CA LYS A 144 26.52 -13.34 -8.61
C LYS A 144 27.44 -12.12 -8.69
#